data_1d5666587e4b0e50e2e5fa6173d49a1e
#
_entry.id   1d5666587e4b0e50e2e5fa6173d49a1e
#
_cell.length_a   1.000
_cell.length_b   1.000
_cell.length_c   1.000
_cell.angle_alpha   90.00
_cell.angle_beta   90.00
_cell.angle_gamma   90.00
#
_symmetry.space_group_name_H-M   'P 1'
#
loop_
_entity.id
_entity.type
_entity.pdbx_description
1 polymer ?
#
loop_
_entity_poly.entity_id
_entity_poly.type
_entity_poly.pdbx_seq_one_letter_code
_entity_poly.pdbx_strand_id
1 'polypeptide(L)'
;MTVFYTVAFSLLTAYAILIIAYWAGWERIPYFKKPSTYESDLTYTIVIPVRNEEAHIAACLESIVKQQVESQKFDVLIVNDHSTDATAQIVNEYIQQHKLKNFRLVHMTDDRDLRKLKKAAITYAVEQAKGTYIVLTDGDCIRGEHWLTTIDSYLAQHRHKMVYAPVAFSATTLFERFQALEFAGLVAIGGAAIQLRYPNMCSAANLIFERQVFHEVGGYSGNEYLASGDDEFLLHKVHKRYPDAVSFLKHVDAIVHTTANSTLHQLSEQRKRWVSKSFHYANRYITAILAGAYLFNAAVVVMFFVNFYAGLILLLGKTLVELLFLQSVMRFFRKTEYLLLLPAAEIFHILYVLIIGLLANTTSYTWKERTLK
;
A
#
# COMPACT_ATOMS: atom_id res chain seq x y z
N MET A 1 -2.86 -34.91 22.17
CA MET A 1 -1.49 -34.32 22.01
C MET A 1 -0.96 -34.45 20.61
N THR A 2 -0.79 -35.64 20.03
CA THR A 2 -0.23 -35.85 18.68
C THR A 2 -0.92 -35.02 17.58
N VAL A 3 -2.26 -34.95 17.57
CA VAL A 3 -3.04 -34.15 16.60
C VAL A 3 -2.66 -32.66 16.66
N PHE A 4 -2.50 -32.09 17.85
CA PHE A 4 -2.11 -30.68 18.01
C PHE A 4 -0.73 -30.39 17.42
N TYR A 5 0.26 -31.27 17.66
CA TYR A 5 1.58 -31.14 17.07
C TYR A 5 1.50 -31.24 15.53
N THR A 6 0.79 -32.26 15.02
CA THR A 6 0.64 -32.43 13.57
C THR A 6 0.04 -31.18 12.91
N VAL A 7 -1.04 -30.64 13.46
CA VAL A 7 -1.68 -29.44 12.95
C VAL A 7 -0.74 -28.23 12.99
N ALA A 8 -0.09 -27.98 14.14
CA ALA A 8 0.77 -26.82 14.32
C ALA A 8 2.00 -26.84 13.36
N PHE A 9 2.65 -28.00 13.22
CA PHE A 9 3.79 -28.15 12.32
C PHE A 9 3.37 -28.15 10.83
N SER A 10 2.18 -28.67 10.50
CA SER A 10 1.61 -28.53 9.15
C SER A 10 1.34 -27.08 8.79
N LEU A 11 0.83 -26.27 9.73
CA LEU A 11 0.65 -24.84 9.54
C LEU A 11 1.97 -24.11 9.37
N LEU A 12 3.03 -24.45 10.14
CA LEU A 12 4.37 -23.89 9.94
C LEU A 12 4.88 -24.24 8.54
N THR A 13 4.74 -25.48 8.10
CA THR A 13 5.18 -25.92 6.77
C THR A 13 4.46 -25.15 5.66
N ALA A 14 3.13 -25.02 5.74
CA ALA A 14 2.34 -24.26 4.79
C ALA A 14 2.72 -22.77 4.76
N TYR A 15 2.93 -22.19 5.95
CA TYR A 15 3.40 -20.81 6.10
C TYR A 15 4.79 -20.62 5.49
N ALA A 16 5.72 -21.51 5.76
CA ALA A 16 7.07 -21.47 5.22
C ALA A 16 7.07 -21.56 3.68
N ILE A 17 6.29 -22.46 3.10
CA ILE A 17 6.13 -22.57 1.64
C ILE A 17 5.60 -21.25 1.06
N LEU A 18 4.60 -20.64 1.70
CA LEU A 18 4.03 -19.34 1.27
C LEU A 18 5.07 -18.21 1.28
N ILE A 19 5.81 -18.06 2.40
CA ILE A 19 6.83 -17.00 2.52
C ILE A 19 7.99 -17.24 1.55
N ILE A 20 8.42 -18.48 1.37
CA ILE A 20 9.45 -18.83 0.38
C ILE A 20 8.95 -18.53 -1.05
N ALA A 21 7.68 -18.79 -1.36
CA ALA A 21 7.11 -18.42 -2.65
C ALA A 21 7.13 -16.89 -2.86
N TYR A 22 6.76 -16.10 -1.84
CA TYR A 22 6.86 -14.63 -1.91
C TYR A 22 8.31 -14.14 -2.02
N TRP A 23 9.24 -14.75 -1.27
CA TRP A 23 10.66 -14.47 -1.44
C TRP A 23 11.13 -14.73 -2.87
N ALA A 24 10.83 -15.92 -3.44
CA ALA A 24 11.18 -16.24 -4.82
C ALA A 24 10.50 -15.31 -5.83
N GLY A 25 9.23 -14.92 -5.59
CA GLY A 25 8.53 -13.92 -6.39
C GLY A 25 9.21 -12.56 -6.36
N TRP A 26 9.60 -12.08 -5.17
CA TRP A 26 10.31 -10.82 -4.99
C TRP A 26 11.68 -10.78 -5.67
N GLU A 27 12.46 -11.87 -5.55
CA GLU A 27 13.76 -12.00 -6.22
C GLU A 27 13.64 -12.01 -7.75
N ARG A 28 12.55 -12.56 -8.29
CA ARG A 28 12.28 -12.60 -9.74
C ARG A 28 11.81 -11.25 -10.31
N ILE A 29 11.39 -10.30 -9.48
CA ILE A 29 11.07 -8.95 -9.99
C ILE A 29 12.38 -8.29 -10.44
N PRO A 30 12.54 -7.95 -11.73
CA PRO A 30 13.75 -7.32 -12.21
C PRO A 30 13.88 -5.91 -11.57
N TYR A 31 15.09 -5.59 -11.11
CA TYR A 31 15.41 -4.20 -10.78
C TYR A 31 15.40 -3.39 -12.06
N PHE A 32 14.52 -2.41 -12.15
CA PHE A 32 14.42 -1.58 -13.34
C PHE A 32 15.69 -0.75 -13.53
N LYS A 33 16.30 -0.86 -14.71
CA LYS A 33 17.47 -0.05 -15.08
C LYS A 33 16.98 1.12 -15.94
N LYS A 34 16.89 2.31 -15.32
CA LYS A 34 16.49 3.52 -16.04
C LYS A 34 17.54 3.83 -17.12
N PRO A 35 17.17 3.94 -18.41
CA PRO A 35 18.09 4.33 -19.45
C PRO A 35 18.51 5.79 -19.29
N SER A 36 19.68 6.14 -19.81
CA SER A 36 20.17 7.53 -19.80
C SER A 36 19.34 8.45 -20.68
N THR A 37 18.78 7.91 -21.77
CA THR A 37 17.90 8.61 -22.70
C THR A 37 16.72 7.70 -23.06
N TYR A 38 15.53 8.28 -23.18
CA TYR A 38 14.33 7.60 -23.66
C TYR A 38 13.35 8.63 -24.23
N GLU A 39 12.53 8.18 -25.14
CA GLU A 39 11.41 8.96 -25.67
C GLU A 39 10.11 8.50 -25.01
N SER A 40 9.25 9.44 -24.69
CA SER A 40 7.94 9.17 -24.10
C SER A 40 6.93 10.22 -24.58
N ASP A 41 5.83 9.74 -25.12
CA ASP A 41 4.64 10.51 -25.49
C ASP A 41 3.57 10.51 -24.38
N LEU A 42 3.88 9.89 -23.23
CA LEU A 42 2.96 9.71 -22.13
C LEU A 42 2.75 11.02 -21.36
N THR A 43 1.53 11.20 -20.92
CA THR A 43 1.12 12.31 -20.05
C THR A 43 0.47 11.77 -18.78
N TYR A 44 0.59 12.51 -17.68
CA TYR A 44 0.19 12.06 -16.35
C TYR A 44 -0.76 13.04 -15.70
N THR A 45 -1.77 12.53 -14.99
CA THR A 45 -2.48 13.29 -13.97
C THR A 45 -2.14 12.70 -12.61
N ILE A 46 -1.44 13.47 -11.78
CA ILE A 46 -1.17 13.09 -10.39
C ILE A 46 -2.43 13.44 -9.58
N VAL A 47 -3.05 12.42 -8.99
CA VAL A 47 -4.29 12.56 -8.23
C VAL A 47 -3.98 12.43 -6.74
N ILE A 48 -4.37 13.44 -5.96
CA ILE A 48 -4.14 13.53 -4.52
C ILE A 48 -5.48 13.76 -3.82
N PRO A 49 -6.20 12.70 -3.42
CA PRO A 49 -7.36 12.87 -2.55
C PRO A 49 -6.90 13.27 -1.14
N VAL A 50 -7.40 14.38 -0.64
CA VAL A 50 -6.99 14.93 0.67
C VAL A 50 -8.18 15.10 1.60
N ARG A 51 -7.98 14.79 2.88
CA ARG A 51 -8.87 15.12 3.98
C ARG A 51 -8.07 15.29 5.27
N ASN A 52 -8.13 16.49 5.87
CA ASN A 52 -7.41 16.82 7.10
C ASN A 52 -5.93 16.43 7.04
N GLU A 53 -5.20 17.09 6.11
CA GLU A 53 -3.77 16.89 5.84
C GLU A 53 -2.95 18.18 6.04
N GLU A 54 -3.42 19.13 6.83
CA GLU A 54 -2.75 20.43 7.03
C GLU A 54 -1.28 20.29 7.45
N ALA A 55 -0.95 19.24 8.22
CA ALA A 55 0.41 19.00 8.71
C ALA A 55 1.37 18.51 7.61
N HIS A 56 0.87 17.92 6.50
CA HIS A 56 1.69 17.18 5.54
C HIS A 56 1.60 17.69 4.10
N ILE A 57 0.47 18.30 3.73
CA ILE A 57 0.17 18.60 2.33
C ILE A 57 1.19 19.55 1.68
N ALA A 58 1.73 20.51 2.40
CA ALA A 58 2.74 21.42 1.85
C ALA A 58 4.01 20.68 1.41
N ALA A 59 4.52 19.76 2.25
CA ALA A 59 5.70 18.95 1.92
C ALA A 59 5.41 17.96 0.77
N CYS A 60 4.20 17.43 0.70
CA CYS A 60 3.75 16.61 -0.42
C CYS A 60 3.82 17.41 -1.74
N LEU A 61 3.23 18.59 -1.80
CA LEU A 61 3.23 19.45 -2.98
C LEU A 61 4.66 19.88 -3.37
N GLU A 62 5.49 20.27 -2.40
CA GLU A 62 6.88 20.61 -2.63
C GLU A 62 7.66 19.48 -3.31
N SER A 63 7.44 18.23 -2.88
CA SER A 63 8.08 17.06 -3.47
C SER A 63 7.63 16.79 -4.92
N ILE A 64 6.43 17.23 -5.30
CA ILE A 64 5.93 17.14 -6.68
C ILE A 64 6.49 18.28 -7.54
N VAL A 65 6.57 19.47 -7.00
CA VAL A 65 7.15 20.63 -7.73
C VAL A 65 8.62 20.38 -8.10
N LYS A 66 9.35 19.64 -7.27
CA LYS A 66 10.77 19.28 -7.51
C LYS A 66 10.98 18.17 -8.55
N GLN A 67 9.91 17.63 -9.17
CA GLN A 67 10.07 16.56 -10.16
C GLN A 67 10.80 17.06 -11.41
N GLN A 68 11.80 16.27 -11.83
CA GLN A 68 12.61 16.55 -13.02
C GLN A 68 11.91 16.07 -14.31
N VAL A 69 10.70 16.59 -14.54
CA VAL A 69 9.87 16.32 -15.72
C VAL A 69 9.33 17.64 -16.23
N GLU A 70 9.24 17.79 -17.54
CA GLU A 70 8.63 18.95 -18.16
C GLU A 70 7.19 19.16 -17.65
N SER A 71 6.85 20.38 -17.24
CA SER A 71 5.57 20.70 -16.61
C SER A 71 4.35 20.44 -17.50
N GLN A 72 4.54 20.38 -18.82
CA GLN A 72 3.49 20.04 -19.78
C GLN A 72 3.18 18.54 -19.84
N LYS A 73 4.06 17.68 -19.32
CA LYS A 73 3.85 16.23 -19.28
C LYS A 73 2.94 15.78 -18.14
N PHE A 74 2.70 16.63 -17.14
CA PHE A 74 1.83 16.26 -16.02
C PHE A 74 0.98 17.42 -15.53
N ASP A 75 -0.19 17.09 -15.03
CA ASP A 75 -1.01 17.95 -14.20
C ASP A 75 -1.28 17.31 -12.83
N VAL A 76 -1.58 18.14 -11.85
CA VAL A 76 -1.83 17.72 -10.46
C VAL A 76 -3.24 18.11 -10.08
N LEU A 77 -4.03 17.12 -9.68
CA LEU A 77 -5.40 17.31 -9.24
C LEU A 77 -5.53 16.94 -7.77
N ILE A 78 -5.62 17.96 -6.93
CA ILE A 78 -5.84 17.81 -5.50
C ILE A 78 -7.34 17.82 -5.28
N VAL A 79 -7.90 16.75 -4.73
CA VAL A 79 -9.34 16.61 -4.49
C VAL A 79 -9.61 16.67 -2.99
N ASN A 80 -10.17 17.80 -2.55
CA ASN A 80 -10.52 18.01 -1.15
C ASN A 80 -11.85 17.31 -0.82
N ASP A 81 -11.75 16.20 -0.07
CA ASP A 81 -12.89 15.44 0.46
C ASP A 81 -13.34 16.04 1.82
N HIS A 82 -13.93 17.25 1.79
CA HIS A 82 -14.54 17.88 2.96
C HIS A 82 -13.57 18.03 4.14
N SER A 83 -12.34 18.53 3.92
CA SER A 83 -11.44 18.86 5.03
C SER A 83 -12.04 19.95 5.91
N THR A 84 -11.88 19.82 7.22
CA THR A 84 -12.35 20.72 8.26
C THR A 84 -11.23 21.58 8.87
N ASP A 85 -9.98 21.25 8.52
CA ASP A 85 -8.74 21.93 8.90
C ASP A 85 -8.25 22.90 7.81
N ALA A 86 -7.05 23.42 7.94
CA ALA A 86 -6.44 24.36 7.00
C ALA A 86 -5.95 23.75 5.67
N THR A 87 -6.19 22.45 5.40
CA THR A 87 -5.69 21.76 4.20
C THR A 87 -5.97 22.52 2.90
N ALA A 88 -7.23 22.91 2.67
CA ALA A 88 -7.64 23.57 1.43
C ALA A 88 -7.01 24.97 1.28
N GLN A 89 -6.89 25.69 2.38
CA GLN A 89 -6.24 27.01 2.41
C GLN A 89 -4.76 26.87 2.05
N ILE A 90 -4.04 25.97 2.69
CA ILE A 90 -2.61 25.71 2.44
C ILE A 90 -2.36 25.37 0.97
N VAL A 91 -3.19 24.49 0.38
CA VAL A 91 -3.07 24.12 -1.04
C VAL A 91 -3.25 25.34 -1.95
N ASN A 92 -4.29 26.15 -1.73
CA ASN A 92 -4.54 27.35 -2.54
C ASN A 92 -3.40 28.36 -2.43
N GLU A 93 -2.95 28.66 -1.22
CA GLU A 93 -1.82 29.57 -0.97
C GLU A 93 -0.56 29.07 -1.65
N TYR A 94 -0.28 27.76 -1.54
CA TYR A 94 0.89 27.13 -2.17
C TYR A 94 0.85 27.27 -3.70
N ILE A 95 -0.28 26.97 -4.34
CA ILE A 95 -0.48 27.09 -5.79
C ILE A 95 -0.26 28.54 -6.24
N GLN A 96 -0.83 29.51 -5.53
CA GLN A 96 -0.72 30.93 -5.86
C GLN A 96 0.71 31.47 -5.68
N GLN A 97 1.34 31.16 -4.54
CA GLN A 97 2.70 31.61 -4.21
C GLN A 97 3.73 31.12 -5.24
N HIS A 98 3.62 29.85 -5.65
CA HIS A 98 4.54 29.23 -6.60
C HIS A 98 4.08 29.37 -8.08
N LYS A 99 2.94 30.03 -8.33
CA LYS A 99 2.37 30.27 -9.67
C LYS A 99 2.21 28.99 -10.51
N LEU A 100 1.74 27.92 -9.87
CA LEU A 100 1.66 26.57 -10.45
C LEU A 100 0.44 26.43 -11.39
N LYS A 101 0.65 26.55 -12.71
CA LYS A 101 -0.42 26.50 -13.71
C LYS A 101 -0.99 25.10 -13.96
N ASN A 102 -0.22 24.07 -13.67
CA ASN A 102 -0.60 22.67 -13.86
C ASN A 102 -1.13 22.01 -12.58
N PHE A 103 -1.36 22.79 -11.50
CA PHE A 103 -1.97 22.30 -10.25
C PHE A 103 -3.38 22.87 -10.10
N ARG A 104 -4.31 22.05 -9.67
CA ARG A 104 -5.70 22.44 -9.41
C ARG A 104 -6.21 21.83 -8.12
N LEU A 105 -6.81 22.67 -7.27
CA LEU A 105 -7.60 22.21 -6.13
C LEU A 105 -9.07 22.14 -6.54
N VAL A 106 -9.71 21.02 -6.23
CA VAL A 106 -11.14 20.80 -6.45
C VAL A 106 -11.79 20.37 -5.15
N HIS A 107 -12.97 20.89 -4.88
CA HIS A 107 -13.75 20.52 -3.70
C HIS A 107 -14.85 19.55 -4.10
N MET A 108 -14.99 18.47 -3.35
CA MET A 108 -16.15 17.58 -3.47
C MET A 108 -17.38 18.31 -2.95
N THR A 109 -18.45 18.32 -3.75
CA THR A 109 -19.69 19.07 -3.46
C THR A 109 -20.88 18.14 -3.15
N ASP A 110 -20.73 16.84 -3.30
CA ASP A 110 -21.81 15.88 -3.11
C ASP A 110 -21.80 15.26 -1.71
N ASP A 111 -22.65 15.82 -0.83
CA ASP A 111 -22.81 15.38 0.57
C ASP A 111 -23.71 14.16 0.73
N ARG A 112 -24.35 13.67 -0.36
CA ARG A 112 -25.46 12.71 -0.29
C ARG A 112 -25.04 11.29 0.12
N ASP A 113 -23.76 10.94 0.01
CA ASP A 113 -23.29 9.62 0.44
C ASP A 113 -21.86 9.67 1.00
N LEU A 114 -21.75 10.04 2.27
CA LEU A 114 -20.49 10.06 3.02
C LEU A 114 -19.73 8.73 3.04
N ARG A 115 -20.36 7.61 2.62
CA ARG A 115 -19.71 6.30 2.55
C ARG A 115 -18.85 6.11 1.31
N LYS A 116 -19.03 6.92 0.26
CA LYS A 116 -18.23 6.83 -0.99
C LYS A 116 -16.84 7.45 -0.90
N LEU A 117 -16.64 8.38 0.03
CA LEU A 117 -15.36 8.92 0.52
C LEU A 117 -14.25 9.02 -0.54
N LYS A 118 -13.08 8.44 -0.25
CA LYS A 118 -11.88 8.46 -1.09
C LYS A 118 -12.15 7.92 -2.50
N LYS A 119 -12.97 6.87 -2.66
CA LYS A 119 -13.31 6.31 -3.97
C LYS A 119 -14.08 7.29 -4.86
N ALA A 120 -15.00 8.06 -4.27
CA ALA A 120 -15.73 9.10 -5.01
C ALA A 120 -14.77 10.22 -5.45
N ALA A 121 -13.85 10.64 -4.58
CA ALA A 121 -12.84 11.64 -4.91
C ALA A 121 -11.92 11.16 -6.04
N ILE A 122 -11.47 9.90 -6.01
CA ILE A 122 -10.66 9.32 -7.07
C ILE A 122 -11.46 9.21 -8.37
N THR A 123 -12.71 8.73 -8.33
CA THR A 123 -13.56 8.63 -9.53
C THR A 123 -13.74 10.00 -10.18
N TYR A 124 -14.10 11.00 -9.38
CA TYR A 124 -14.23 12.38 -9.85
C TYR A 124 -12.92 12.89 -10.49
N ALA A 125 -11.78 12.61 -9.83
CA ALA A 125 -10.48 13.01 -10.37
C ALA A 125 -10.16 12.34 -11.70
N VAL A 126 -10.45 11.05 -11.86
CA VAL A 126 -10.21 10.31 -13.11
C VAL A 126 -11.06 10.87 -14.26
N GLU A 127 -12.29 11.30 -14.00
CA GLU A 127 -13.17 11.95 -14.98
C GLU A 127 -12.64 13.32 -15.44
N GLN A 128 -11.98 14.07 -14.52
CA GLN A 128 -11.41 15.38 -14.79
C GLN A 128 -9.95 15.33 -15.29
N ALA A 129 -9.33 14.15 -15.26
CA ALA A 129 -7.94 13.95 -15.62
C ALA A 129 -7.72 14.11 -17.13
N LYS A 130 -6.58 14.71 -17.50
CA LYS A 130 -6.15 14.90 -18.88
C LYS A 130 -5.07 13.91 -19.31
N GLY A 131 -4.29 13.41 -18.36
CA GLY A 131 -3.20 12.47 -18.60
C GLY A 131 -3.66 11.13 -19.14
N THR A 132 -2.81 10.47 -19.93
CA THR A 132 -3.00 9.08 -20.36
C THR A 132 -2.93 8.12 -19.18
N TYR A 133 -2.09 8.44 -18.20
CA TYR A 133 -1.98 7.71 -16.94
C TYR A 133 -2.39 8.55 -15.73
N ILE A 134 -3.05 7.89 -14.80
CA ILE A 134 -3.31 8.41 -13.46
C ILE A 134 -2.18 7.94 -12.55
N VAL A 135 -1.61 8.85 -11.78
CA VAL A 135 -0.65 8.54 -10.72
C VAL A 135 -1.29 8.90 -9.39
N LEU A 136 -1.80 7.88 -8.70
CA LEU A 136 -2.48 8.05 -7.43
C LEU A 136 -1.46 8.09 -6.29
N THR A 137 -1.58 9.08 -5.41
CA THR A 137 -0.74 9.25 -4.22
C THR A 137 -1.53 9.92 -3.10
N ASP A 138 -1.10 9.73 -1.83
CA ASP A 138 -1.76 10.33 -0.68
C ASP A 138 -1.15 11.70 -0.30
N GLY A 139 -1.91 12.54 0.42
CA GLY A 139 -1.52 13.91 0.78
C GLY A 139 -0.39 14.00 1.81
N ASP A 140 -0.04 12.90 2.49
CA ASP A 140 1.05 12.77 3.45
C ASP A 140 2.32 12.15 2.84
N CYS A 141 2.33 11.94 1.52
CA CYS A 141 3.40 11.26 0.81
C CYS A 141 4.46 12.21 0.26
N ILE A 142 5.73 11.86 0.46
CA ILE A 142 6.91 12.59 -0.05
C ILE A 142 7.70 11.68 -0.98
N ARG A 143 8.25 12.23 -2.06
CA ARG A 143 9.00 11.50 -3.09
C ARG A 143 10.28 12.24 -3.49
N GLY A 144 11.25 11.48 -4.03
CA GLY A 144 12.46 12.04 -4.60
C GLY A 144 12.18 12.73 -5.96
N GLU A 145 13.10 13.59 -6.40
CA GLU A 145 12.98 14.39 -7.61
C GLU A 145 12.92 13.58 -8.92
N HIS A 146 13.37 12.33 -8.89
CA HIS A 146 13.38 11.42 -10.04
C HIS A 146 12.18 10.45 -10.09
N TRP A 147 11.23 10.58 -9.17
CA TRP A 147 10.11 9.64 -9.05
C TRP A 147 9.29 9.56 -10.34
N LEU A 148 8.83 10.70 -10.87
CA LEU A 148 7.99 10.72 -12.06
C LEU A 148 8.77 10.36 -13.32
N THR A 149 10.05 10.77 -13.45
CA THR A 149 10.90 10.35 -14.57
C THR A 149 11.17 8.86 -14.59
N THR A 150 11.24 8.23 -13.40
CA THR A 150 11.43 6.77 -13.29
C THR A 150 10.15 6.04 -13.71
N ILE A 151 8.98 6.52 -13.30
CA ILE A 151 7.69 6.00 -13.75
C ILE A 151 7.52 6.16 -15.26
N ASP A 152 7.81 7.35 -15.80
CA ASP A 152 7.69 7.64 -17.22
C ASP A 152 8.60 6.75 -18.06
N SER A 153 9.87 6.65 -17.69
CA SER A 153 10.83 5.78 -18.36
C SER A 153 10.43 4.30 -18.31
N TYR A 154 9.87 3.83 -17.20
CA TYR A 154 9.39 2.47 -17.07
C TYR A 154 8.20 2.19 -17.98
N LEU A 155 7.20 3.08 -17.97
CA LEU A 155 5.99 2.94 -18.78
C LEU A 155 6.27 3.12 -20.28
N ALA A 156 7.21 3.98 -20.65
CA ALA A 156 7.63 4.14 -22.05
C ALA A 156 8.15 2.82 -22.66
N GLN A 157 8.83 1.99 -21.83
CA GLN A 157 9.37 0.70 -22.29
C GLN A 157 8.36 -0.46 -22.22
N HIS A 158 7.49 -0.47 -21.21
CA HIS A 158 6.69 -1.66 -20.90
C HIS A 158 5.19 -1.49 -21.19
N ARG A 159 4.67 -0.26 -21.22
CA ARG A 159 3.26 0.05 -21.52
C ARG A 159 2.26 -0.74 -20.68
N HIS A 160 2.60 -1.03 -19.40
CA HIS A 160 1.68 -1.72 -18.49
C HIS A 160 0.44 -0.87 -18.22
N LYS A 161 -0.69 -1.53 -18.07
CA LYS A 161 -1.98 -0.88 -17.78
C LYS A 161 -2.13 -0.47 -16.31
N MET A 162 -1.41 -1.16 -15.42
CA MET A 162 -1.34 -0.82 -14.01
C MET A 162 0.03 -1.15 -13.44
N VAL A 163 0.60 -0.23 -12.68
CA VAL A 163 1.89 -0.38 -12.02
C VAL A 163 1.72 -0.06 -10.53
N TYR A 164 2.08 -1.00 -9.68
CA TYR A 164 2.30 -0.76 -8.27
C TYR A 164 3.76 -0.38 -8.06
N ALA A 165 4.03 0.71 -7.36
CA ALA A 165 5.38 1.15 -7.04
C ALA A 165 5.60 1.20 -5.52
N PRO A 166 6.86 1.09 -5.05
CA PRO A 166 7.15 0.90 -3.64
C PRO A 166 6.78 2.11 -2.79
N VAL A 167 6.31 1.81 -1.57
CA VAL A 167 6.03 2.78 -0.51
C VAL A 167 6.81 2.37 0.73
N ALA A 168 7.36 3.33 1.45
CA ALA A 168 8.10 3.10 2.69
C ALA A 168 7.60 4.03 3.81
N PHE A 169 7.61 3.56 5.04
CA PHE A 169 7.42 4.43 6.19
C PHE A 169 8.73 5.16 6.52
N SER A 170 8.65 6.48 6.70
CA SER A 170 9.65 7.25 7.41
C SER A 170 9.56 6.91 8.90
N ALA A 171 10.67 6.52 9.52
CA ALA A 171 10.69 6.04 10.89
C ALA A 171 11.88 6.62 11.66
N THR A 172 11.59 7.26 12.80
CA THR A 172 12.57 7.87 13.72
C THR A 172 12.66 7.10 15.03
N THR A 173 11.50 6.75 15.60
CA THR A 173 11.40 6.01 16.86
C THR A 173 11.48 4.50 16.65
N LEU A 174 11.76 3.75 17.71
CA LEU A 174 11.75 2.28 17.68
C LEU A 174 10.39 1.72 17.26
N PHE A 175 9.30 2.29 17.76
CA PHE A 175 7.94 1.88 17.42
C PHE A 175 7.61 2.09 15.93
N GLU A 176 8.07 3.20 15.36
CA GLU A 176 7.93 3.46 13.92
C GLU A 176 8.78 2.51 13.07
N ARG A 177 9.99 2.14 13.55
CA ARG A 177 10.86 1.17 12.85
C ARG A 177 10.24 -0.23 12.80
N PHE A 178 9.53 -0.67 13.84
CA PHE A 178 8.73 -1.90 13.80
C PHE A 178 7.67 -1.85 12.70
N GLN A 179 6.93 -0.76 12.63
CA GLN A 179 5.94 -0.57 11.58
C GLN A 179 6.56 -0.51 10.18
N ALA A 180 7.71 0.15 10.04
CA ALA A 180 8.42 0.25 8.76
C ALA A 180 8.94 -1.11 8.28
N LEU A 181 9.44 -1.97 9.18
CA LEU A 181 9.85 -3.33 8.87
C LEU A 181 8.68 -4.17 8.35
N GLU A 182 7.57 -4.18 9.09
CA GLU A 182 6.34 -4.88 8.72
C GLU A 182 5.78 -4.36 7.37
N PHE A 183 5.66 -3.05 7.22
CA PHE A 183 5.08 -2.44 6.03
C PHE A 183 5.93 -2.70 4.77
N ALA A 184 7.26 -2.68 4.89
CA ALA A 184 8.16 -3.07 3.80
C ALA A 184 7.91 -4.52 3.35
N GLY A 185 7.68 -5.43 4.32
CA GLY A 185 7.28 -6.81 4.03
C GLY A 185 5.96 -6.88 3.26
N LEU A 186 4.93 -6.13 3.68
CA LEU A 186 3.63 -6.10 2.99
C LEU A 186 3.75 -5.55 1.57
N VAL A 187 4.51 -4.47 1.36
CA VAL A 187 4.79 -3.91 0.02
C VAL A 187 5.47 -4.94 -0.88
N ALA A 188 6.45 -5.66 -0.34
CA ALA A 188 7.14 -6.69 -1.10
C ALA A 188 6.27 -7.92 -1.38
N ILE A 189 5.39 -8.33 -0.46
CA ILE A 189 4.37 -9.36 -0.69
C ILE A 189 3.47 -8.96 -1.86
N GLY A 190 2.98 -7.70 -1.89
CA GLY A 190 2.17 -7.20 -3.00
C GLY A 190 2.90 -7.26 -4.34
N GLY A 191 4.16 -6.82 -4.39
CA GLY A 191 5.00 -6.91 -5.59
C GLY A 191 5.26 -8.35 -6.01
N ALA A 192 5.63 -9.22 -5.06
CA ALA A 192 5.85 -10.65 -5.30
C ALA A 192 4.60 -11.37 -5.81
N ALA A 193 3.43 -11.06 -5.24
CA ALA A 193 2.16 -11.62 -5.66
C ALA A 193 1.80 -11.24 -7.10
N ILE A 194 2.06 -10.00 -7.51
CA ILE A 194 1.92 -9.56 -8.91
C ILE A 194 2.86 -10.37 -9.81
N GLN A 195 4.14 -10.50 -9.43
CA GLN A 195 5.13 -11.27 -10.19
C GLN A 195 4.75 -12.74 -10.32
N LEU A 196 4.13 -13.32 -9.30
CA LEU A 196 3.61 -14.69 -9.30
C LEU A 196 2.26 -14.83 -10.03
N ARG A 197 1.68 -13.73 -10.56
CA ARG A 197 0.37 -13.68 -11.22
C ARG A 197 -0.83 -13.95 -10.31
N TYR A 198 -0.65 -13.76 -9.00
CA TYR A 198 -1.71 -13.87 -7.99
C TYR A 198 -1.77 -12.61 -7.13
N PRO A 199 -2.05 -11.42 -7.73
CA PRO A 199 -2.06 -10.16 -7.00
C PRO A 199 -3.06 -10.20 -5.86
N ASN A 200 -2.60 -9.79 -4.68
CA ASN A 200 -3.38 -9.79 -3.46
C ASN A 200 -3.58 -8.39 -2.88
N MET A 201 -2.54 -7.55 -2.92
CA MET A 201 -2.57 -6.20 -2.35
C MET A 201 -1.70 -5.23 -3.13
N CYS A 202 -1.99 -3.94 -2.98
CA CYS A 202 -1.15 -2.81 -3.38
C CYS A 202 -1.45 -1.62 -2.46
N SER A 203 -0.85 -0.46 -2.72
CA SER A 203 -1.11 0.77 -1.98
C SER A 203 -1.45 1.91 -2.93
N ALA A 204 -2.54 2.62 -2.66
CA ALA A 204 -2.95 3.82 -3.38
C ALA A 204 -1.94 4.98 -3.24
N ALA A 205 -1.06 4.93 -2.23
CA ALA A 205 -0.03 5.93 -2.04
C ALA A 205 0.99 6.01 -3.19
N ASN A 206 1.09 4.94 -4.02
CA ASN A 206 1.98 4.91 -5.18
C ASN A 206 1.46 3.91 -6.23
N LEU A 207 0.31 4.23 -6.82
CA LEU A 207 -0.38 3.38 -7.78
C LEU A 207 -0.58 4.13 -9.09
N ILE A 208 -0.09 3.56 -10.17
CA ILE A 208 -0.17 4.12 -11.51
C ILE A 208 -1.08 3.25 -12.35
N PHE A 209 -2.01 3.83 -13.09
CA PHE A 209 -2.86 3.08 -14.01
C PHE A 209 -3.26 3.93 -15.22
N GLU A 210 -3.41 3.27 -16.36
CA GLU A 210 -3.93 3.89 -17.58
C GLU A 210 -5.36 4.38 -17.33
N ARG A 211 -5.65 5.66 -17.63
CA ARG A 211 -6.95 6.28 -17.35
C ARG A 211 -8.12 5.52 -17.99
N GLN A 212 -7.94 5.06 -19.23
CA GLN A 212 -8.96 4.32 -19.96
C GLN A 212 -9.30 3.00 -19.24
N VAL A 213 -8.33 2.29 -18.70
CA VAL A 213 -8.52 1.02 -18.00
C VAL A 213 -9.46 1.16 -16.79
N PHE A 214 -9.39 2.30 -16.08
CA PHE A 214 -10.34 2.56 -14.98
C PHE A 214 -11.79 2.48 -15.44
N HIS A 215 -12.11 3.09 -16.59
CA HIS A 215 -13.45 3.04 -17.17
C HIS A 215 -13.82 1.63 -17.67
N GLU A 216 -12.90 0.96 -18.35
CA GLU A 216 -13.10 -0.38 -18.93
C GLU A 216 -13.39 -1.46 -17.88
N VAL A 217 -12.84 -1.32 -16.67
CA VAL A 217 -13.11 -2.25 -15.54
C VAL A 217 -14.28 -1.79 -14.66
N GLY A 218 -14.92 -0.66 -15.01
CA GLY A 218 -16.06 -0.09 -14.26
C GLY A 218 -15.63 0.56 -12.94
N GLY A 219 -14.38 1.05 -12.84
CA GLY A 219 -13.86 1.76 -11.67
C GLY A 219 -14.17 1.04 -10.36
N TYR A 220 -14.82 1.74 -9.44
CA TYR A 220 -15.21 1.19 -8.13
C TYR A 220 -16.64 0.60 -8.08
N SER A 221 -17.31 0.44 -9.22
CA SER A 221 -18.66 -0.15 -9.27
C SER A 221 -18.73 -1.50 -8.54
N GLY A 222 -19.72 -1.66 -7.67
CA GLY A 222 -19.90 -2.84 -6.82
C GLY A 222 -19.13 -2.85 -5.50
N ASN A 223 -18.23 -1.86 -5.28
CA ASN A 223 -17.44 -1.71 -4.06
C ASN A 223 -17.54 -0.29 -3.47
N GLU A 224 -18.45 0.53 -3.97
CA GLU A 224 -18.57 1.96 -3.61
C GLU A 224 -18.86 2.17 -2.13
N TYR A 225 -19.65 1.22 -1.55
CA TYR A 225 -20.09 1.27 -0.17
C TYR A 225 -18.99 0.96 0.85
N LEU A 226 -17.85 0.42 0.41
CA LEU A 226 -16.73 0.10 1.29
C LEU A 226 -15.83 1.33 1.44
N ALA A 227 -15.55 1.72 2.67
CA ALA A 227 -14.73 2.88 2.98
C ALA A 227 -13.22 2.71 2.71
N SER A 228 -12.78 1.48 2.41
CA SER A 228 -11.38 1.11 2.16
C SER A 228 -11.27 0.22 0.93
N GLY A 229 -10.04 -0.04 0.48
CA GLY A 229 -9.75 -0.97 -0.63
C GLY A 229 -9.91 -0.33 -2.02
N ASP A 230 -9.77 0.98 -2.12
CA ASP A 230 -9.72 1.71 -3.39
C ASP A 230 -8.58 1.21 -4.30
N ASP A 231 -7.50 0.76 -3.72
CA ASP A 231 -6.32 0.20 -4.37
C ASP A 231 -6.52 -1.27 -4.80
N GLU A 232 -6.81 -2.13 -3.84
CA GLU A 232 -6.83 -3.58 -4.05
C GLU A 232 -8.00 -4.03 -4.92
N PHE A 233 -9.20 -3.47 -4.74
CA PHE A 233 -10.33 -3.83 -5.60
C PHE A 233 -10.12 -3.39 -7.06
N LEU A 234 -9.46 -2.24 -7.28
CA LEU A 234 -9.08 -1.82 -8.62
C LEU A 234 -8.03 -2.77 -9.20
N LEU A 235 -6.98 -3.11 -8.43
CA LEU A 235 -5.96 -4.08 -8.81
C LEU A 235 -6.58 -5.42 -9.25
N HIS A 236 -7.50 -5.96 -8.45
CA HIS A 236 -8.15 -7.24 -8.77
C HIS A 236 -8.99 -7.18 -10.05
N LYS A 237 -9.71 -6.08 -10.29
CA LYS A 237 -10.49 -5.87 -11.51
C LYS A 237 -9.60 -5.74 -12.75
N VAL A 238 -8.53 -4.94 -12.64
CA VAL A 238 -7.57 -4.76 -13.74
C VAL A 238 -6.87 -6.07 -14.05
N HIS A 239 -6.38 -6.79 -13.04
CA HIS A 239 -5.73 -8.09 -13.26
C HIS A 239 -6.68 -9.12 -13.87
N LYS A 240 -7.94 -9.17 -13.43
CA LYS A 240 -8.94 -10.07 -14.02
C LYS A 240 -9.14 -9.82 -15.51
N ARG A 241 -9.11 -8.56 -15.93
CA ARG A 241 -9.31 -8.15 -17.34
C ARG A 241 -8.03 -8.23 -18.15
N TYR A 242 -6.89 -7.90 -17.53
CA TYR A 242 -5.58 -7.77 -18.14
C TYR A 242 -4.48 -8.44 -17.30
N PRO A 243 -4.44 -9.78 -17.23
CA PRO A 243 -3.58 -10.50 -16.27
C PRO A 243 -2.08 -10.28 -16.49
N ASP A 244 -1.65 -9.97 -17.73
CA ASP A 244 -0.25 -9.74 -18.08
C ASP A 244 0.15 -8.26 -18.12
N ALA A 245 -0.78 -7.35 -17.84
CA ALA A 245 -0.57 -5.91 -17.94
C ALA A 245 -0.46 -5.19 -16.58
N VAL A 246 -0.34 -5.97 -15.48
CA VAL A 246 -0.09 -5.46 -14.13
C VAL A 246 1.35 -5.78 -13.73
N SER A 247 2.07 -4.81 -13.19
CA SER A 247 3.47 -4.98 -12.80
C SER A 247 3.82 -4.26 -11.50
N PHE A 248 5.00 -4.61 -10.94
CA PHE A 248 5.62 -3.89 -9.83
C PHE A 248 6.90 -3.20 -10.33
N LEU A 249 6.99 -1.88 -10.12
CA LEU A 249 8.19 -1.10 -10.46
C LEU A 249 9.22 -1.17 -9.33
N LYS A 250 10.19 -2.06 -9.43
CA LYS A 250 11.27 -2.23 -8.44
C LYS A 250 12.43 -1.29 -8.76
N HIS A 251 12.37 -0.04 -8.25
CA HIS A 251 13.43 0.96 -8.36
C HIS A 251 13.45 1.88 -7.14
N VAL A 252 14.63 2.26 -6.66
CA VAL A 252 14.76 3.09 -5.44
C VAL A 252 14.21 4.50 -5.63
N ASP A 253 14.37 5.11 -6.81
CA ASP A 253 13.82 6.44 -7.11
C ASP A 253 12.28 6.43 -7.24
N ALA A 254 11.67 5.26 -7.38
CA ALA A 254 10.22 5.11 -7.38
C ALA A 254 9.62 5.01 -5.97
N ILE A 255 10.45 4.99 -4.91
CA ILE A 255 9.95 4.88 -3.53
C ILE A 255 9.25 6.19 -3.13
N VAL A 256 8.03 6.05 -2.65
CA VAL A 256 7.28 7.11 -1.96
C VAL A 256 7.36 6.88 -0.46
N HIS A 257 7.63 7.94 0.29
CA HIS A 257 7.71 7.91 1.75
C HIS A 257 6.46 8.52 2.37
N THR A 258 5.87 7.84 3.35
CA THR A 258 4.77 8.33 4.19
C THR A 258 5.12 8.16 5.66
N THR A 259 4.33 8.72 6.57
CA THR A 259 4.61 8.68 8.01
C THR A 259 4.04 7.41 8.65
N ALA A 260 4.80 6.82 9.58
CA ALA A 260 4.30 5.76 10.45
C ALA A 260 3.41 6.35 11.57
N ASN A 261 2.56 5.52 12.18
CA ASN A 261 1.73 5.95 13.29
C ASN A 261 2.56 6.19 14.56
N SER A 262 2.32 7.30 15.24
CA SER A 262 3.06 7.64 16.47
C SER A 262 2.52 6.93 17.72
N THR A 263 1.28 6.41 17.69
CA THR A 263 0.63 5.76 18.83
C THR A 263 0.06 4.39 18.50
N LEU A 264 -0.06 3.52 19.53
CA LEU A 264 -0.73 2.21 19.40
C LEU A 264 -2.20 2.35 19.00
N HIS A 265 -2.88 3.42 19.44
CA HIS A 265 -4.26 3.69 19.06
C HIS A 265 -4.38 3.92 17.57
N GLN A 266 -3.59 4.82 17.00
CA GLN A 266 -3.56 5.10 15.56
C GLN A 266 -3.22 3.86 14.74
N LEU A 267 -2.22 3.08 15.19
CA LEU A 267 -1.87 1.80 14.56
C LEU A 267 -3.07 0.84 14.55
N SER A 268 -3.75 0.68 15.69
CA SER A 268 -4.92 -0.19 15.82
C SER A 268 -6.04 0.23 14.85
N GLU A 269 -6.38 1.53 14.79
CA GLU A 269 -7.40 2.04 13.87
C GLU A 269 -7.03 1.81 12.39
N GLN A 270 -5.77 2.05 12.04
CA GLN A 270 -5.27 1.78 10.69
C GLN A 270 -5.36 0.29 10.34
N ARG A 271 -4.95 -0.60 11.24
CA ARG A 271 -4.98 -2.06 11.00
C ARG A 271 -6.40 -2.62 10.97
N LYS A 272 -7.31 -2.15 11.83
CA LYS A 272 -8.74 -2.49 11.74
C LYS A 272 -9.31 -2.11 10.36
N ARG A 273 -9.00 -0.92 9.88
CA ARG A 273 -9.39 -0.46 8.54
C ARG A 273 -8.84 -1.35 7.43
N TRP A 274 -7.58 -1.80 7.53
CA TRP A 274 -6.99 -2.68 6.53
C TRP A 274 -7.59 -4.09 6.55
N VAL A 275 -7.89 -4.62 7.73
CA VAL A 275 -8.46 -5.97 7.86
C VAL A 275 -9.95 -5.99 7.51
N SER A 276 -10.72 -4.94 7.80
CA SER A 276 -12.18 -4.91 7.55
C SER A 276 -12.57 -5.20 6.09
N LYS A 277 -11.74 -4.78 5.13
CA LYS A 277 -11.98 -5.04 3.70
C LYS A 277 -11.75 -6.50 3.28
N SER A 278 -10.94 -7.27 4.02
CA SER A 278 -10.55 -8.63 3.64
C SER A 278 -11.70 -9.63 3.55
N PHE A 279 -12.80 -9.37 4.24
CA PHE A 279 -14.03 -10.19 4.17
C PHE A 279 -14.85 -9.96 2.90
N HIS A 280 -14.54 -8.91 2.13
CA HIS A 280 -15.24 -8.55 0.90
C HIS A 280 -14.45 -8.93 -0.37
N TYR A 281 -13.35 -9.66 -0.23
CA TYR A 281 -12.62 -10.15 -1.39
C TYR A 281 -13.40 -11.21 -2.14
N ALA A 282 -13.62 -10.99 -3.43
CA ALA A 282 -14.23 -11.99 -4.32
C ALA A 282 -13.34 -13.22 -4.49
N ASN A 283 -12.03 -13.07 -4.25
CA ASN A 283 -11.04 -14.09 -4.47
C ASN A 283 -10.79 -14.91 -3.20
N ARG A 284 -11.32 -16.12 -3.15
CA ARG A 284 -11.27 -17.02 -1.98
C ARG A 284 -9.84 -17.44 -1.60
N TYR A 285 -8.89 -17.46 -2.52
CA TYR A 285 -7.51 -17.83 -2.17
C TYR A 285 -6.87 -16.78 -1.26
N ILE A 286 -7.15 -15.49 -1.45
CA ILE A 286 -6.65 -14.43 -0.57
C ILE A 286 -7.20 -14.64 0.85
N THR A 287 -8.50 -14.88 0.97
CA THR A 287 -9.14 -15.18 2.26
C THR A 287 -8.53 -16.42 2.92
N ALA A 288 -8.24 -17.47 2.14
CA ALA A 288 -7.61 -18.70 2.65
C ALA A 288 -6.18 -18.43 3.16
N ILE A 289 -5.37 -17.62 2.44
CA ILE A 289 -4.04 -17.20 2.88
C ILE A 289 -4.12 -16.44 4.21
N LEU A 290 -5.00 -15.44 4.31
CA LEU A 290 -5.17 -14.65 5.52
C LEU A 290 -5.64 -15.50 6.70
N ALA A 291 -6.60 -16.40 6.48
CA ALA A 291 -7.08 -17.32 7.50
C ALA A 291 -5.97 -18.30 7.95
N GLY A 292 -5.19 -18.83 7.00
CA GLY A 292 -4.06 -19.72 7.29
C GLY A 292 -2.98 -19.02 8.12
N ALA A 293 -2.62 -17.79 7.75
CA ALA A 293 -1.66 -16.97 8.51
C ALA A 293 -2.20 -16.67 9.92
N TYR A 294 -3.48 -16.33 10.06
CA TYR A 294 -4.11 -16.09 11.35
C TYR A 294 -4.08 -17.34 12.24
N LEU A 295 -4.50 -18.50 11.69
CA LEU A 295 -4.50 -19.79 12.41
C LEU A 295 -3.09 -20.22 12.81
N PHE A 296 -2.08 -19.96 11.98
CA PHE A 296 -0.69 -20.25 12.30
C PHE A 296 -0.22 -19.39 13.50
N ASN A 297 -0.48 -18.08 13.50
CA ASN A 297 -0.16 -17.22 14.65
C ASN A 297 -0.86 -17.69 15.92
N ALA A 298 -2.13 -18.10 15.83
CA ALA A 298 -2.86 -18.69 16.96
C ALA A 298 -2.22 -20.00 17.44
N ALA A 299 -1.81 -20.87 16.53
CA ALA A 299 -1.13 -22.12 16.85
C ALA A 299 0.19 -21.89 17.59
N VAL A 300 0.98 -20.89 17.18
CA VAL A 300 2.23 -20.51 17.91
C VAL A 300 1.91 -20.18 19.36
N VAL A 301 0.93 -19.33 19.62
CA VAL A 301 0.54 -18.94 21.00
C VAL A 301 0.04 -20.15 21.79
N VAL A 302 -0.88 -20.94 21.23
CA VAL A 302 -1.43 -22.14 21.89
C VAL A 302 -0.31 -23.12 22.25
N MET A 303 0.66 -23.33 21.35
CA MET A 303 1.75 -24.28 21.58
C MET A 303 2.66 -23.87 22.73
N PHE A 304 2.86 -22.59 23.02
CA PHE A 304 3.58 -22.18 24.24
C PHE A 304 2.93 -22.66 25.54
N PHE A 305 1.59 -22.77 25.57
CA PHE A 305 0.86 -23.30 26.73
C PHE A 305 0.81 -24.83 26.75
N VAL A 306 0.82 -25.50 25.62
CA VAL A 306 0.79 -26.96 25.50
C VAL A 306 2.18 -27.57 25.72
N ASN A 307 3.19 -26.99 25.09
CA ASN A 307 4.59 -27.36 25.20
C ASN A 307 5.48 -26.19 24.79
N PHE A 308 6.16 -25.59 25.77
CA PHE A 308 7.01 -24.43 25.60
C PHE A 308 8.06 -24.60 24.50
N TYR A 309 8.74 -25.76 24.44
CA TYR A 309 9.78 -26.03 23.45
C TYR A 309 9.20 -26.11 22.03
N ALA A 310 8.02 -26.70 21.87
CA ALA A 310 7.36 -26.74 20.57
C ALA A 310 6.90 -25.34 20.13
N GLY A 311 6.36 -24.53 21.05
CA GLY A 311 6.05 -23.12 20.79
C GLY A 311 7.29 -22.34 20.35
N LEU A 312 8.43 -22.55 21.00
CA LEU A 312 9.69 -21.90 20.66
C LEU A 312 10.20 -22.35 19.26
N ILE A 313 10.08 -23.63 18.91
CA ILE A 313 10.44 -24.13 17.58
C ILE A 313 9.57 -23.48 16.50
N LEU A 314 8.24 -23.35 16.73
CA LEU A 314 7.34 -22.68 15.78
C LEU A 314 7.71 -21.20 15.60
N LEU A 315 7.98 -20.49 16.69
CA LEU A 315 8.40 -19.08 16.65
C LEU A 315 9.74 -18.91 15.91
N LEU A 316 10.74 -19.73 16.23
CA LEU A 316 12.03 -19.69 15.54
C LEU A 316 11.90 -20.03 14.06
N GLY A 317 11.12 -21.06 13.71
CA GLY A 317 10.84 -21.41 12.32
C GLY A 317 10.20 -20.29 11.54
N LYS A 318 9.19 -19.62 12.14
CA LYS A 318 8.57 -18.40 11.57
C LYS A 318 9.60 -17.31 11.35
N THR A 319 10.35 -16.95 12.39
CA THR A 319 11.35 -15.88 12.34
C THR A 319 12.42 -16.13 11.28
N LEU A 320 12.91 -17.38 11.15
CA LEU A 320 13.92 -17.73 10.16
C LEU A 320 13.43 -17.58 8.72
N VAL A 321 12.20 -18.03 8.45
CA VAL A 321 11.61 -17.93 7.11
C VAL A 321 11.33 -16.47 6.75
N GLU A 322 10.81 -15.68 7.69
CA GLU A 322 10.59 -14.24 7.47
C GLU A 322 11.92 -13.48 7.36
N LEU A 323 12.95 -13.84 8.12
CA LEU A 323 14.27 -13.24 8.00
C LEU A 323 14.85 -13.42 6.58
N LEU A 324 14.70 -14.60 5.98
CA LEU A 324 15.12 -14.87 4.61
C LEU A 324 14.46 -13.91 3.62
N PHE A 325 13.14 -13.74 3.73
CA PHE A 325 12.38 -12.82 2.88
C PHE A 325 12.73 -11.36 3.16
N LEU A 326 12.65 -10.93 4.42
CA LEU A 326 12.85 -9.55 4.83
C LEU A 326 14.28 -9.07 4.59
N GLN A 327 15.29 -9.95 4.63
CA GLN A 327 16.67 -9.58 4.33
C GLN A 327 16.80 -9.00 2.92
N SER A 328 16.17 -9.61 1.94
CA SER A 328 16.19 -9.15 0.56
C SER A 328 15.37 -7.86 0.39
N VAL A 329 14.22 -7.79 1.04
CA VAL A 329 13.37 -6.60 1.04
C VAL A 329 14.06 -5.39 1.66
N MET A 330 14.66 -5.56 2.85
CA MET A 330 15.33 -4.47 3.56
C MET A 330 16.62 -3.99 2.88
N ARG A 331 17.29 -4.86 2.10
CA ARG A 331 18.37 -4.44 1.19
C ARG A 331 17.86 -3.47 0.12
N PHE A 332 16.71 -3.76 -0.48
CA PHE A 332 16.09 -2.87 -1.48
C PHE A 332 15.75 -1.50 -0.86
N PHE A 333 15.15 -1.47 0.32
CA PHE A 333 14.81 -0.23 1.04
C PHE A 333 16.01 0.44 1.72
N ARG A 334 17.22 -0.16 1.68
CA ARG A 334 18.43 0.33 2.34
C ARG A 334 18.28 0.55 3.85
N LYS A 335 17.60 -0.39 4.52
CA LYS A 335 17.25 -0.37 5.95
C LYS A 335 17.52 -1.72 6.63
N THR A 336 18.63 -2.37 6.28
CA THR A 336 18.99 -3.70 6.81
C THR A 336 19.18 -3.71 8.32
N GLU A 337 19.50 -2.57 8.93
CA GLU A 337 19.61 -2.40 10.39
C GLU A 337 18.29 -2.68 11.13
N TYR A 338 17.13 -2.57 10.47
CA TYR A 338 15.84 -2.89 11.08
C TYR A 338 15.63 -4.38 11.30
N LEU A 339 16.40 -5.25 10.62
CA LEU A 339 16.32 -6.69 10.84
C LEU A 339 16.74 -7.12 12.26
N LEU A 340 17.55 -6.32 12.96
CA LEU A 340 17.88 -6.56 14.36
C LEU A 340 16.65 -6.51 15.28
N LEU A 341 15.59 -5.86 14.83
CA LEU A 341 14.34 -5.74 15.57
C LEU A 341 13.41 -6.96 15.36
N LEU A 342 13.70 -7.79 14.35
CA LEU A 342 12.80 -8.86 13.92
C LEU A 342 12.36 -9.80 15.08
N PRO A 343 13.26 -10.30 15.96
CA PRO A 343 12.82 -11.19 17.03
C PRO A 343 11.79 -10.57 17.99
N ALA A 344 11.94 -9.28 18.29
CA ALA A 344 10.98 -8.55 19.12
C ALA A 344 9.72 -8.18 18.33
N ALA A 345 9.88 -7.83 17.05
CA ALA A 345 8.79 -7.52 16.13
C ALA A 345 7.86 -8.71 15.95
N GLU A 346 8.39 -9.94 15.89
CA GLU A 346 7.60 -11.17 15.78
C GLU A 346 6.63 -11.37 16.93
N ILE A 347 7.09 -11.17 18.16
CA ILE A 347 6.23 -11.31 19.34
C ILE A 347 5.11 -10.26 19.28
N PHE A 348 5.46 -9.02 18.99
CA PHE A 348 4.48 -7.95 18.85
C PHE A 348 3.50 -8.23 17.71
N HIS A 349 4.01 -8.66 16.54
CA HIS A 349 3.22 -8.98 15.35
C HIS A 349 2.20 -10.09 15.60
N ILE A 350 2.62 -11.22 16.21
CA ILE A 350 1.73 -12.34 16.55
C ILE A 350 0.57 -11.84 17.42
N LEU A 351 0.88 -11.12 18.50
CA LEU A 351 -0.12 -10.64 19.44
C LEU A 351 -1.11 -9.67 18.79
N TYR A 352 -0.60 -8.67 18.06
CA TYR A 352 -1.50 -7.68 17.49
C TYR A 352 -2.35 -8.27 16.33
N VAL A 353 -1.82 -9.17 15.51
CA VAL A 353 -2.59 -9.84 14.44
C VAL A 353 -3.77 -10.59 15.02
N LEU A 354 -3.56 -11.31 16.14
CA LEU A 354 -4.65 -12.03 16.82
C LEU A 354 -5.70 -11.07 17.38
N ILE A 355 -5.26 -10.00 18.04
CA ILE A 355 -6.16 -8.99 18.62
C ILE A 355 -6.95 -8.26 17.52
N ILE A 356 -6.25 -7.74 16.49
CA ILE A 356 -6.89 -6.99 15.42
C ILE A 356 -7.81 -7.89 14.58
N GLY A 357 -7.43 -9.14 14.33
CA GLY A 357 -8.28 -10.09 13.62
C GLY A 357 -9.62 -10.34 14.30
N LEU A 358 -9.64 -10.33 15.65
CA LEU A 358 -10.88 -10.42 16.43
C LEU A 358 -11.66 -9.10 16.45
N LEU A 359 -10.98 -7.97 16.57
CA LEU A 359 -11.61 -6.65 16.73
C LEU A 359 -12.15 -6.09 15.42
N ALA A 360 -11.49 -6.35 14.28
CA ALA A 360 -11.81 -5.74 13.00
C ALA A 360 -13.25 -5.97 12.54
N ASN A 361 -13.91 -7.06 12.98
CA ASN A 361 -15.31 -7.37 12.64
C ASN A 361 -16.31 -6.98 13.71
N THR A 362 -15.85 -6.71 14.92
CA THR A 362 -16.73 -6.48 16.07
C THR A 362 -16.83 -5.02 16.46
N THR A 363 -15.86 -4.20 16.04
CA THR A 363 -15.78 -2.78 16.43
C THR A 363 -15.74 -1.86 15.19
N SER A 364 -16.25 -0.65 15.36
CA SER A 364 -16.01 0.45 14.42
C SER A 364 -14.56 0.94 14.51
N TYR A 365 -14.11 1.64 13.47
CA TYR A 365 -12.82 2.33 13.47
C TYR A 365 -13.01 3.80 13.08
N THR A 366 -12.09 4.64 13.54
CA THR A 366 -12.08 6.06 13.21
C THR A 366 -11.03 6.33 12.15
N TRP A 367 -11.43 7.02 11.06
CA TRP A 367 -10.53 7.47 10.02
C TRP A 367 -10.83 8.91 9.65
N LYS A 368 -9.83 9.82 9.83
CA LYS A 368 -9.95 11.25 9.51
C LYS A 368 -11.25 11.85 10.09
N GLU A 369 -11.47 11.64 11.40
CA GLU A 369 -12.64 12.09 12.17
C GLU A 369 -13.99 11.47 11.76
N ARG A 370 -14.00 10.45 10.93
CA ARG A 370 -15.20 9.69 10.56
C ARG A 370 -15.20 8.34 11.23
N THR A 371 -16.29 7.99 11.90
CA THR A 371 -16.50 6.63 12.45
C THR A 371 -17.10 5.74 11.36
N LEU A 372 -16.42 4.66 11.03
CA LEU A 372 -16.74 3.74 9.95
C LEU A 372 -16.83 2.30 10.49
N LYS A 373 -17.55 1.44 9.77
CA LYS A 373 -17.70 0.03 10.14
C LYS A 373 -17.44 -0.85 8.93
#